data_ed8364a163eef5553a0e19c15698eca4
#
_entry.id   ed8364a163eef5553a0e19c15698eca4
#
_cell.length_a   1.000
_cell.length_b   1.000
_cell.length_c   1.000
_cell.angle_alpha   90.00
_cell.angle_beta   90.00
_cell.angle_gamma   90.00
#
_symmetry.space_group_name_H-M   'P 1'
#
loop_
_entity.id
_entity.type
_entity.pdbx_description
1 polymer ?
#
loop_
_entity_poly.entity_id
_entity_poly.type
_entity_poly.pdbx_seq_one_letter_code
_entity_poly.pdbx_strand_id
1 'polypeptide(L)'
;PDYQGIYVKDADKDIIKRLKDEGKLVHRGTIKHNYPHCWRDDSPLIYKAISTWFVRIDRIKEKMLQSNARMSWVPEHIKEGRFGKWLENARDWAISRNRYWGCPLPIWRSKETGEAICVGSVAELEELTGQKVDDIHKHFVDKLTIKSKSGAVLTRVPEVLDCWFESGSMPYAQKH
;
A
#
# COMPACT_ATOMS: atom_id res chain seq x y z
N PRO A 1 13.54 24.44 1.98
CA PRO A 1 13.11 25.83 1.79
C PRO A 1 13.57 26.40 0.45
N ASP A 2 14.84 26.17 0.02
CA ASP A 2 15.44 26.82 -1.16
C ASP A 2 14.77 26.44 -2.48
N TYR A 3 14.18 25.25 -2.55
CA TYR A 3 13.49 24.71 -3.74
C TYR A 3 11.99 24.51 -3.52
N GLN A 4 11.43 25.13 -2.48
CA GLN A 4 10.00 25.02 -2.18
C GLN A 4 9.15 25.65 -3.29
N GLY A 5 8.19 24.89 -3.83
CA GLY A 5 7.31 25.32 -4.90
C GLY A 5 7.87 25.14 -6.32
N ILE A 6 9.13 24.70 -6.46
CA ILE A 6 9.71 24.38 -7.75
C ILE A 6 9.42 22.91 -8.09
N TYR A 7 8.99 22.63 -9.31
CA TYR A 7 8.82 21.26 -9.76
C TYR A 7 10.16 20.51 -9.70
N VAL A 8 10.15 19.29 -9.18
CA VAL A 8 11.38 18.53 -8.85
C VAL A 8 12.33 18.36 -10.06
N LYS A 9 11.79 18.14 -11.27
CA LYS A 9 12.62 18.00 -12.47
C LYS A 9 13.26 19.31 -12.93
N ASP A 10 12.62 20.44 -12.64
CA ASP A 10 13.18 21.76 -12.94
C ASP A 10 14.28 22.14 -11.94
N ALA A 11 14.15 21.74 -10.68
CA ALA A 11 15.14 21.96 -9.64
C ALA A 11 16.45 21.16 -9.85
N ASP A 12 16.42 20.05 -10.60
CA ASP A 12 17.57 19.13 -10.76
C ASP A 12 18.86 19.85 -11.20
N LYS A 13 18.77 20.77 -12.15
CA LYS A 13 19.92 21.48 -12.69
C LYS A 13 20.62 22.35 -11.64
N ASP A 14 19.81 23.08 -10.87
CA ASP A 14 20.32 23.99 -9.83
C ASP A 14 20.89 23.20 -8.65
N ILE A 15 20.23 22.10 -8.27
CA ILE A 15 20.73 21.20 -7.22
C ILE A 15 22.08 20.62 -7.61
N ILE A 16 22.22 20.12 -8.84
CA ILE A 16 23.47 19.55 -9.34
C ILE A 16 24.60 20.61 -9.36
N LYS A 17 24.26 21.83 -9.82
CA LYS A 17 25.22 22.95 -9.82
C LYS A 17 25.71 23.26 -8.41
N ARG A 18 24.76 23.44 -7.47
CA ARG A 18 25.06 23.72 -6.07
C ARG A 18 25.94 22.63 -5.44
N LEU A 19 25.62 21.35 -5.63
CA LEU A 19 26.39 20.24 -5.11
C LEU A 19 27.84 20.23 -5.69
N LYS A 20 27.98 20.63 -6.96
CA LYS A 20 29.30 20.78 -7.58
C LYS A 20 30.09 21.92 -6.95
N ASP A 21 29.46 23.08 -6.79
CA ASP A 21 30.11 24.28 -6.21
C ASP A 21 30.49 24.05 -4.74
N GLU A 22 29.72 23.25 -4.00
CA GLU A 22 29.99 22.85 -2.61
C GLU A 22 30.99 21.66 -2.50
N GLY A 23 31.49 21.12 -3.60
CA GLY A 23 32.43 19.98 -3.60
C GLY A 23 31.78 18.65 -3.13
N LYS A 24 30.44 18.56 -3.12
CA LYS A 24 29.67 17.40 -2.65
C LYS A 24 29.23 16.48 -3.77
N LEU A 25 29.39 16.85 -5.03
CA LEU A 25 28.99 16.04 -6.17
C LEU A 25 30.02 14.96 -6.45
N VAL A 26 29.70 13.70 -6.14
CA VAL A 26 30.62 12.57 -6.36
C VAL A 26 30.70 12.22 -7.85
N HIS A 27 29.58 12.11 -8.53
CA HIS A 27 29.53 11.78 -9.96
C HIS A 27 28.21 12.25 -10.58
N ARG A 28 28.26 12.60 -11.87
CA ARG A 28 27.11 12.88 -12.71
C ARG A 28 27.22 12.13 -14.02
N GLY A 29 26.18 11.38 -14.36
CA GLY A 29 26.05 10.71 -15.66
C GLY A 29 24.67 10.98 -16.28
N THR A 30 24.57 10.73 -17.57
CA THR A 30 23.31 10.75 -18.30
C THR A 30 23.16 9.43 -19.02
N ILE A 31 21.98 8.80 -18.84
CA ILE A 31 21.64 7.56 -19.54
C ILE A 31 20.36 7.79 -20.35
N LYS A 32 20.29 7.19 -21.51
CA LYS A 32 19.05 7.14 -22.30
C LYS A 32 18.30 5.85 -21.98
N HIS A 33 17.10 5.95 -21.47
CA HIS A 33 16.26 4.80 -21.16
C HIS A 33 14.78 5.15 -21.31
N ASN A 34 13.93 4.14 -21.35
CA ASN A 34 12.49 4.36 -21.29
C ASN A 34 12.11 4.88 -19.91
N TYR A 35 11.31 5.94 -19.86
CA TYR A 35 10.86 6.54 -18.61
C TYR A 35 9.34 6.42 -18.47
N PRO A 36 8.82 6.02 -17.30
CA PRO A 36 7.38 5.87 -17.11
C PRO A 36 6.69 7.23 -17.02
N HIS A 37 5.58 7.36 -17.74
CA HIS A 37 4.73 8.54 -17.73
C HIS A 37 3.34 8.21 -17.20
N CYS A 38 2.65 9.22 -16.69
CA CYS A 38 1.26 9.11 -16.26
C CYS A 38 0.36 8.87 -17.48
N TRP A 39 -0.46 7.84 -17.43
CA TRP A 39 -1.36 7.51 -18.53
C TRP A 39 -2.54 8.49 -18.71
N ARG A 40 -2.75 9.42 -17.75
CA ARG A 40 -3.84 10.41 -17.81
C ARG A 40 -3.42 11.72 -18.46
N ASP A 41 -2.23 12.21 -18.15
CA ASP A 41 -1.73 13.55 -18.54
C ASP A 41 -0.34 13.52 -19.15
N ASP A 42 0.21 12.33 -19.38
CA ASP A 42 1.54 12.08 -19.97
C ASP A 42 2.70 12.75 -19.20
N SER A 43 2.47 13.20 -17.97
CA SER A 43 3.54 13.75 -17.15
C SER A 43 4.53 12.68 -16.71
N PRO A 44 5.84 12.96 -16.62
CA PRO A 44 6.80 12.01 -16.12
C PRO A 44 6.57 11.69 -14.66
N LEU A 45 6.58 10.42 -14.30
CA LEU A 45 6.41 9.99 -12.91
C LEU A 45 7.62 10.41 -12.07
N ILE A 46 7.39 10.61 -10.77
CA ILE A 46 8.42 10.92 -9.79
C ILE A 46 8.45 9.88 -8.69
N TYR A 47 9.63 9.67 -8.09
CA TYR A 47 9.77 8.87 -6.89
C TYR A 47 9.49 9.74 -5.67
N LYS A 48 8.51 9.34 -4.87
CA LYS A 48 8.11 10.03 -3.65
C LYS A 48 7.86 9.02 -2.54
N ALA A 49 8.45 9.27 -1.37
CA ALA A 49 8.13 8.50 -0.18
C ALA A 49 6.71 8.85 0.30
N ILE A 50 5.88 7.84 0.48
CA ILE A 50 4.52 7.96 1.00
C ILE A 50 4.30 6.93 2.12
N SER A 51 3.44 7.25 3.07
CA SER A 51 2.98 6.28 4.05
C SER A 51 2.19 5.18 3.35
N THR A 52 2.47 3.94 3.70
CA THR A 52 1.84 2.79 3.07
C THR A 52 1.60 1.71 4.12
N TRP A 53 0.48 1.00 4.00
CA TRP A 53 0.19 -0.18 4.79
C TRP A 53 0.76 -1.41 4.12
N PHE A 54 1.39 -2.27 4.93
CA PHE A 54 2.05 -3.48 4.45
C PHE A 54 1.48 -4.73 5.11
N VAL A 55 1.34 -5.79 4.33
CA VAL A 55 1.23 -7.15 4.87
C VAL A 55 2.65 -7.68 5.08
N ARG A 56 2.96 -8.11 6.28
CA ARG A 56 4.25 -8.70 6.62
C ARG A 56 4.36 -10.14 6.10
N ILE A 57 4.76 -10.25 4.84
CA ILE A 57 4.92 -11.54 4.17
C ILE A 57 6.03 -12.37 4.83
N ASP A 58 7.04 -11.74 5.39
CA ASP A 58 8.11 -12.42 6.13
C ASP A 58 7.58 -13.40 7.21
N ARG A 59 6.50 -13.03 7.89
CA ARG A 59 5.88 -13.84 8.95
C ARG A 59 5.07 -15.04 8.46
N ILE A 60 4.61 -15.02 7.24
CA ILE A 60 3.76 -16.08 6.66
C ILE A 60 4.46 -16.86 5.56
N LYS A 61 5.65 -16.44 5.14
CA LYS A 61 6.41 -17.04 4.03
C LYS A 61 6.58 -18.54 4.19
N GLU A 62 6.96 -19.00 5.36
CA GLU A 62 7.16 -20.42 5.64
C GLU A 62 5.87 -21.22 5.40
N LYS A 63 4.72 -20.73 5.86
CA LYS A 63 3.42 -21.35 5.60
C LYS A 63 3.06 -21.38 4.12
N MET A 64 3.41 -20.32 3.39
CA MET A 64 3.19 -20.25 1.93
C MET A 64 4.03 -21.30 1.19
N LEU A 65 5.30 -21.47 1.56
CA LEU A 65 6.20 -22.50 1.00
C LEU A 65 5.69 -23.90 1.31
N GLN A 66 5.29 -24.17 2.54
CA GLN A 66 4.71 -25.45 2.93
C GLN A 66 3.41 -25.75 2.16
N SER A 67 2.57 -24.75 1.94
CA SER A 67 1.35 -24.89 1.15
C SER A 67 1.68 -25.20 -0.31
N ASN A 68 2.65 -24.49 -0.91
CA ASN A 68 3.12 -24.75 -2.26
C ASN A 68 3.66 -26.18 -2.42
N ALA A 69 4.40 -26.69 -1.42
CA ALA A 69 4.93 -28.05 -1.43
C ALA A 69 3.84 -29.12 -1.52
N ARG A 70 2.63 -28.84 -0.99
CA ARG A 70 1.47 -29.76 -1.01
C ARG A 70 0.66 -29.69 -2.29
N MET A 71 0.85 -28.64 -3.11
CA MET A 71 0.09 -28.48 -4.35
C MET A 71 0.67 -29.35 -5.47
N SER A 72 -0.21 -29.84 -6.33
CA SER A 72 0.18 -30.49 -7.59
C SER A 72 0.31 -29.42 -8.67
N TRP A 73 1.42 -29.45 -9.39
CA TRP A 73 1.72 -28.50 -10.47
C TRP A 73 1.85 -29.21 -11.81
N VAL A 74 1.29 -28.61 -12.85
CA VAL A 74 1.45 -29.06 -14.23
C VAL A 74 1.91 -27.87 -15.06
N PRO A 75 3.14 -27.87 -15.56
CA PRO A 75 4.22 -28.86 -15.36
C PRO A 75 4.85 -28.74 -13.95
N GLU A 76 5.35 -29.84 -13.45
CA GLU A 76 5.84 -29.99 -12.06
C GLU A 76 7.00 -29.06 -11.72
N HIS A 77 7.89 -28.77 -12.68
CA HIS A 77 9.06 -27.92 -12.45
C HIS A 77 8.73 -26.48 -12.04
N ILE A 78 7.50 -26.00 -12.24
CA ILE A 78 7.07 -24.66 -11.80
C ILE A 78 7.03 -24.57 -10.28
N LYS A 79 6.71 -25.68 -9.59
CA LYS A 79 6.55 -25.77 -8.15
C LYS A 79 7.76 -25.25 -7.38
N GLU A 80 8.92 -25.82 -7.65
CA GLU A 80 10.19 -25.46 -7.00
C GLU A 80 10.98 -24.43 -7.82
N GLY A 81 10.72 -24.36 -9.12
CA GLY A 81 11.35 -23.44 -10.04
C GLY A 81 10.82 -22.01 -9.92
N ARG A 82 10.08 -21.57 -10.96
CA ARG A 82 9.65 -20.17 -11.07
C ARG A 82 8.79 -19.71 -9.90
N PHE A 83 7.79 -20.49 -9.51
CA PHE A 83 6.86 -20.08 -8.46
C PHE A 83 7.47 -20.25 -7.06
N GLY A 84 8.14 -21.37 -6.78
CA GLY A 84 8.81 -21.58 -5.51
C GLY A 84 9.87 -20.51 -5.23
N LYS A 85 10.73 -20.24 -6.19
CA LYS A 85 11.74 -19.17 -6.09
C LYS A 85 11.12 -17.76 -5.92
N TRP A 86 9.97 -17.51 -6.54
CA TRP A 86 9.24 -16.27 -6.32
C TRP A 86 8.74 -16.16 -4.88
N LEU A 87 8.18 -17.24 -4.30
CA LEU A 87 7.75 -17.28 -2.91
C LEU A 87 8.93 -17.09 -1.94
N GLU A 88 10.06 -17.75 -2.17
CA GLU A 88 11.27 -17.60 -1.36
C GLU A 88 11.73 -16.14 -1.28
N ASN A 89 11.65 -15.44 -2.39
CA ASN A 89 12.05 -14.03 -2.51
C ASN A 89 10.90 -13.04 -2.27
N ALA A 90 9.71 -13.51 -1.87
CA ALA A 90 8.57 -12.64 -1.62
C ALA A 90 8.89 -11.62 -0.52
N ARG A 91 8.60 -10.36 -0.80
CA ARG A 91 8.80 -9.23 0.12
C ARG A 91 7.46 -8.82 0.72
N ASP A 92 7.52 -8.02 1.77
CA ASP A 92 6.33 -7.41 2.34
C ASP A 92 5.54 -6.68 1.26
N TRP A 93 4.23 -6.86 1.29
CA TRP A 93 3.34 -6.36 0.26
C TRP A 93 2.69 -5.05 0.67
N ALA A 94 2.98 -3.99 -0.08
CA ALA A 94 2.31 -2.70 0.05
C ALA A 94 0.87 -2.81 -0.48
N ILE A 95 -0.11 -2.99 0.41
CA ILE A 95 -1.52 -3.26 0.05
C ILE A 95 -2.38 -2.02 -0.07
N SER A 96 -1.93 -0.87 0.40
CA SER A 96 -2.73 0.36 0.35
C SER A 96 -2.47 1.16 -0.93
N ARG A 97 -3.53 1.82 -1.40
CA ARG A 97 -3.49 2.76 -2.52
C ARG A 97 -4.13 4.07 -2.12
N ASN A 98 -3.53 5.17 -2.54
CA ASN A 98 -4.09 6.50 -2.36
C ASN A 98 -5.01 6.82 -3.55
N ARG A 99 -6.26 6.40 -3.45
CA ARG A 99 -7.29 6.58 -4.46
C ARG A 99 -8.61 6.94 -3.82
N TYR A 100 -9.44 7.66 -4.56
CA TYR A 100 -10.79 7.98 -4.12
C TYR A 100 -11.71 6.75 -4.17
N TRP A 101 -11.71 6.00 -5.27
CA TRP A 101 -12.55 4.82 -5.47
C TRP A 101 -11.76 3.52 -5.30
N GLY A 102 -12.31 2.62 -4.53
CA GLY A 102 -11.78 1.30 -4.23
C GLY A 102 -12.34 0.77 -2.91
N CYS A 103 -12.05 -0.47 -2.59
CA CYS A 103 -12.42 -1.09 -1.32
C CYS A 103 -11.68 -0.38 -0.16
N PRO A 104 -12.37 0.26 0.79
CA PRO A 104 -11.72 0.99 1.87
C PRO A 104 -10.95 0.05 2.80
N LEU A 105 -9.74 0.44 3.22
CA LEU A 105 -9.03 -0.29 4.25
C LEU A 105 -9.85 -0.26 5.55
N PRO A 106 -10.16 -1.43 6.18
CA PRO A 106 -10.99 -1.47 7.38
C PRO A 106 -10.19 -1.17 8.64
N ILE A 107 -9.44 -0.06 8.64
CA ILE A 107 -8.57 0.34 9.75
C ILE A 107 -8.97 1.73 10.23
N TRP A 108 -9.29 1.82 11.50
CA TRP A 108 -9.51 3.09 12.22
C TRP A 108 -8.32 3.40 13.09
N ARG A 109 -7.80 4.63 13.01
CA ARG A 109 -6.59 5.04 13.73
C ARG A 109 -6.75 6.44 14.33
N SER A 110 -6.21 6.62 15.54
CA SER A 110 -5.99 7.96 16.11
C SER A 110 -4.66 8.52 15.63
N LYS A 111 -4.68 9.76 15.16
CA LYS A 111 -3.45 10.49 14.79
C LYS A 111 -2.66 10.93 16.03
N GLU A 112 -3.35 11.12 17.16
CA GLU A 112 -2.76 11.63 18.40
C GLU A 112 -2.09 10.51 19.19
N THR A 113 -2.80 9.41 19.43
CA THR A 113 -2.31 8.30 20.25
C THR A 113 -1.60 7.20 19.46
N GLY A 114 -1.83 7.16 18.14
CA GLY A 114 -1.32 6.08 17.28
C GLY A 114 -2.09 4.78 17.39
N GLU A 115 -3.08 4.67 18.29
CA GLU A 115 -3.95 3.50 18.43
C GLU A 115 -4.66 3.19 17.12
N ALA A 116 -4.75 1.91 16.78
CA ALA A 116 -5.41 1.45 15.58
C ALA A 116 -6.21 0.17 15.83
N ILE A 117 -7.36 0.07 15.19
CA ILE A 117 -8.24 -1.10 15.18
C ILE A 117 -8.45 -1.51 13.72
N CYS A 118 -8.26 -2.79 13.43
CA CYS A 118 -8.65 -3.40 12.17
C CYS A 118 -9.98 -4.12 12.38
N VAL A 119 -11.01 -3.67 11.69
CA VAL A 119 -12.38 -4.20 11.81
C VAL A 119 -12.55 -5.38 10.85
N GLY A 120 -13.01 -6.51 11.36
CA GLY A 120 -13.11 -7.76 10.61
C GLY A 120 -14.48 -8.04 9.98
N SER A 121 -15.53 -7.30 10.39
CA SER A 121 -16.89 -7.51 9.85
C SER A 121 -17.77 -6.26 9.98
N VAL A 122 -18.88 -6.24 9.23
CA VAL A 122 -19.89 -5.17 9.35
C VAL A 122 -20.49 -5.17 10.74
N ALA A 123 -20.81 -6.35 11.30
CA ALA A 123 -21.36 -6.47 12.65
C ALA A 123 -20.43 -5.88 13.72
N GLU A 124 -19.13 -6.15 13.63
CA GLU A 124 -18.14 -5.55 14.52
C GLU A 124 -18.07 -4.01 14.35
N LEU A 125 -18.18 -3.52 13.12
CA LEU A 125 -18.22 -2.08 12.87
C LEU A 125 -19.44 -1.42 13.48
N GLU A 126 -20.60 -2.05 13.36
CA GLU A 126 -21.86 -1.58 13.98
C GLU A 126 -21.75 -1.56 15.51
N GLU A 127 -21.19 -2.61 16.11
CA GLU A 127 -20.97 -2.68 17.57
C GLU A 127 -20.02 -1.56 18.04
N LEU A 128 -18.90 -1.37 17.35
CA LEU A 128 -17.89 -0.37 17.72
C LEU A 128 -18.35 1.08 17.51
N THR A 129 -19.21 1.32 16.54
CA THR A 129 -19.72 2.66 16.21
C THR A 129 -21.05 2.97 16.87
N GLY A 130 -21.81 1.95 17.25
CA GLY A 130 -23.22 2.08 17.71
C GLY A 130 -24.18 2.53 16.61
N GLN A 131 -23.82 2.36 15.34
CA GLN A 131 -24.60 2.79 14.18
C GLN A 131 -24.81 1.63 13.22
N LYS A 132 -25.98 1.56 12.58
CA LYS A 132 -26.23 0.59 11.51
C LYS A 132 -25.43 0.98 10.26
N VAL A 133 -24.86 -0.01 9.60
CA VAL A 133 -24.00 0.15 8.41
C VAL A 133 -24.61 -0.60 7.25
N ASP A 134 -25.38 0.10 6.43
CA ASP A 134 -26.03 -0.47 5.25
C ASP A 134 -25.13 -0.41 4.00
N ASP A 135 -24.11 0.44 4.02
CA ASP A 135 -23.19 0.64 2.89
C ASP A 135 -21.74 0.82 3.40
N ILE A 136 -20.84 -0.02 2.87
CA ILE A 136 -19.42 -0.03 3.24
C ILE A 136 -18.53 0.71 2.24
N HIS A 137 -19.10 1.40 1.26
CA HIS A 137 -18.29 2.24 0.36
C HIS A 137 -17.59 3.38 1.12
N LYS A 138 -16.42 3.74 0.62
CA LYS A 138 -15.51 4.70 1.27
C LYS A 138 -16.19 5.96 1.79
N HIS A 139 -17.03 6.60 1.00
CA HIS A 139 -17.69 7.87 1.33
C HIS A 139 -18.76 7.76 2.42
N PHE A 140 -19.19 6.54 2.76
CA PHE A 140 -20.04 6.27 3.93
C PHE A 140 -19.19 5.95 5.15
N VAL A 141 -18.28 4.97 5.06
CA VAL A 141 -17.51 4.50 6.21
C VAL A 141 -16.47 5.52 6.70
N ASP A 142 -16.03 6.45 5.85
CA ASP A 142 -15.14 7.56 6.24
C ASP A 142 -15.77 8.50 7.28
N LYS A 143 -17.09 8.51 7.41
CA LYS A 143 -17.83 9.33 8.37
C LYS A 143 -17.94 8.68 9.74
N LEU A 144 -17.67 7.37 9.81
CA LEU A 144 -17.79 6.61 11.04
C LEU A 144 -16.53 6.78 11.90
N THR A 145 -16.74 7.00 13.19
CA THR A 145 -15.67 7.08 14.18
C THR A 145 -15.83 6.00 15.22
N ILE A 146 -14.73 5.47 15.73
CA ILE A 146 -14.71 4.47 16.79
C ILE A 146 -14.07 5.11 18.03
N LYS A 147 -14.63 4.87 19.20
CA LYS A 147 -13.98 5.21 20.47
C LYS A 147 -13.15 4.03 20.94
N SER A 148 -11.83 4.25 21.13
CA SER A 148 -10.96 3.23 21.69
C SER A 148 -11.22 3.00 23.18
N LYS A 149 -10.64 1.95 23.73
CA LYS A 149 -10.69 1.67 25.17
C LYS A 149 -10.04 2.77 26.02
N SER A 150 -9.08 3.50 25.46
CA SER A 150 -8.45 4.66 26.12
C SER A 150 -9.29 5.94 26.03
N GLY A 151 -10.41 5.93 25.29
CA GLY A 151 -11.24 7.10 25.02
C GLY A 151 -10.81 7.90 23.79
N ALA A 152 -9.75 7.51 23.10
CA ALA A 152 -9.32 8.19 21.89
C ALA A 152 -10.31 7.98 20.75
N VAL A 153 -10.53 9.05 19.96
CA VAL A 153 -11.37 8.97 18.75
C VAL A 153 -10.52 8.47 17.59
N LEU A 154 -10.95 7.37 17.00
CA LEU A 154 -10.32 6.77 15.85
C LEU A 154 -11.12 7.13 14.59
N THR A 155 -10.41 7.54 13.54
CA THR A 155 -10.98 7.79 12.21
C THR A 155 -10.42 6.78 11.22
N ARG A 156 -11.20 6.41 10.21
CA ARG A 156 -10.73 5.47 9.18
C ARG A 156 -9.55 6.07 8.42
N VAL A 157 -8.54 5.24 8.13
CA VAL A 157 -7.41 5.64 7.29
C VAL A 157 -7.88 5.92 5.86
N PRO A 158 -7.37 6.97 5.16
CA PRO A 158 -7.93 7.41 3.89
C PRO A 158 -7.69 6.46 2.71
N GLU A 159 -6.77 5.52 2.86
CA GLU A 159 -6.35 4.61 1.81
C GLU A 159 -7.44 3.56 1.48
N VAL A 160 -7.32 2.99 0.28
CA VAL A 160 -8.10 1.85 -0.19
C VAL A 160 -7.18 0.66 -0.42
N LEU A 161 -7.74 -0.53 -0.52
CA LEU A 161 -6.99 -1.76 -0.83
C LEU A 161 -6.49 -1.76 -2.28
N ASP A 162 -5.39 -2.44 -2.50
CA ASP A 162 -4.92 -2.81 -3.82
C ASP A 162 -5.91 -3.78 -4.49
N CYS A 163 -6.23 -3.56 -5.76
CA CYS A 163 -7.12 -4.44 -6.51
C CYS A 163 -6.62 -5.91 -6.56
N TRP A 164 -5.33 -6.14 -6.45
CA TRP A 164 -4.77 -7.49 -6.36
C TRP A 164 -5.09 -8.19 -5.04
N PHE A 165 -5.32 -7.44 -3.97
CA PHE A 165 -5.83 -8.00 -2.72
C PHE A 165 -7.28 -8.49 -2.92
N GLU A 166 -8.12 -7.70 -3.57
CA GLU A 166 -9.50 -8.06 -3.86
C GLU A 166 -9.58 -9.31 -4.73
N SER A 167 -8.83 -9.35 -5.83
CA SER A 167 -8.78 -10.52 -6.71
C SER A 167 -8.20 -11.75 -6.02
N GLY A 168 -7.19 -11.59 -5.18
CA GLY A 168 -6.58 -12.67 -4.40
C GLY A 168 -7.50 -13.22 -3.30
N SER A 169 -8.49 -12.44 -2.85
CA SER A 169 -9.47 -12.87 -1.84
C SER A 169 -10.64 -13.68 -2.42
N MET A 170 -10.81 -13.73 -3.75
CA MET A 170 -11.93 -14.41 -4.43
C MET A 170 -12.18 -15.85 -3.99
N PRO A 171 -11.16 -16.70 -3.71
CA PRO A 171 -11.41 -18.06 -3.24
C PRO A 171 -12.23 -18.14 -1.94
N TYR A 172 -12.18 -17.09 -1.14
CA TYR A 172 -12.96 -16.94 0.08
C TYR A 172 -14.26 -16.15 -0.17
N ALA A 173 -14.14 -15.02 -0.84
CA ALA A 173 -15.26 -14.09 -1.06
C ALA A 173 -16.42 -14.71 -1.84
N GLN A 174 -16.15 -15.62 -2.77
CA GLN A 174 -17.20 -16.34 -3.52
C GLN A 174 -18.10 -17.24 -2.66
N LYS A 175 -17.71 -17.52 -1.41
CA LYS A 175 -18.47 -18.38 -0.49
C LYS A 175 -19.32 -17.60 0.51
N HIS A 176 -19.38 -16.32 0.34
CA HIS A 176 -20.11 -15.41 1.24
C HIS A 176 -21.60 -15.59 1.14
#